data_05521e0127c53d323f88ca4643c86b02
#
_entry.id   05521e0127c53d323f88ca4643c86b02
#
_cell.length_a   1.000
_cell.length_b   1.000
_cell.length_c   1.000
_cell.angle_alpha   90.00
_cell.angle_beta   90.00
_cell.angle_gamma   90.00
#
_symmetry.space_group_name_H-M   'P 1'
#
loop_
_entity.id
_entity.type
_entity.pdbx_description
1 polymer ?
#
loop_
_entity_poly.entity_id
_entity_poly.type
_entity_poly.pdbx_seq_one_letter_code
_entity_poly.pdbx_strand_id
1 'polypeptide(L)'
;HKTLDLFHKTAYSRLKRRLNMKTPESPPAEAARLQTLRALNILDTPQEERFDRLTRMAKRLFNVPIALVSLVDENRQWFKSCIGLPVSETPRDISFCGHAILGEGIFIIPDAAADERFHDNPLVVNDPNIRFYAGCPLRALDGAQMGTLCIIDNKPRDFGVHDLGALKDL
;
A
#
# COMPACT_ATOMS: atom_id res chain seq x y z
N HIS A 1 -17.99 -18.20 6.39
CA HIS A 1 -17.08 -17.07 6.16
C HIS A 1 -15.94 -16.97 7.18
N LYS A 2 -16.14 -17.24 8.47
CA LYS A 2 -15.07 -17.17 9.50
C LYS A 2 -14.02 -18.30 9.41
N THR A 3 -14.34 -19.44 8.83
CA THR A 3 -13.44 -20.59 8.74
C THR A 3 -12.40 -20.47 7.62
N LEU A 4 -12.74 -19.81 6.51
CA LEU A 4 -11.81 -19.52 5.42
C LEU A 4 -10.73 -18.50 5.84
N ASP A 5 -11.08 -17.54 6.68
CA ASP A 5 -10.18 -16.50 7.17
C ASP A 5 -9.10 -17.06 8.12
N LEU A 6 -9.46 -18.08 8.92
CA LEU A 6 -8.51 -18.73 9.82
C LEU A 6 -7.48 -19.61 9.07
N PHE A 7 -7.88 -20.29 8.00
CA PHE A 7 -6.98 -21.08 7.15
C PHE A 7 -6.00 -20.19 6.39
N HIS A 8 -6.44 -19.04 5.88
CA HIS A 8 -5.57 -18.07 5.24
C HIS A 8 -4.55 -17.47 6.22
N LYS A 9 -4.96 -17.12 7.44
CA LYS A 9 -4.06 -16.60 8.48
C LYS A 9 -3.01 -17.62 8.93
N THR A 10 -3.37 -18.89 9.03
CA THR A 10 -2.46 -19.97 9.47
C THR A 10 -1.48 -20.36 8.36
N ALA A 11 -1.93 -20.45 7.10
CA ALA A 11 -1.06 -20.69 5.95
C ALA A 11 -0.08 -19.52 5.76
N TYR A 12 -0.57 -18.30 5.90
CA TYR A 12 0.22 -17.07 5.81
C TYR A 12 1.30 -17.00 6.93
N SER A 13 0.96 -17.35 8.18
CA SER A 13 1.94 -17.34 9.29
C SER A 13 3.03 -18.40 9.14
N ARG A 14 2.73 -19.55 8.48
CA ARG A 14 3.73 -20.57 8.13
C ARG A 14 4.63 -20.12 6.98
N LEU A 15 4.08 -19.41 6.00
CA LEU A 15 4.85 -18.84 4.89
C LEU A 15 5.83 -17.77 5.39
N LYS A 16 5.39 -16.89 6.30
CA LYS A 16 6.21 -15.84 6.92
C LYS A 16 7.49 -16.38 7.58
N ARG A 17 7.47 -17.56 8.19
CA ARG A 17 8.66 -18.17 8.83
C ARG A 17 9.73 -18.66 7.83
N ARG A 18 9.41 -18.76 6.55
CA ARG A 18 10.31 -19.19 5.47
C ARG A 18 10.82 -18.05 4.59
N LEU A 19 10.22 -16.86 4.72
CA LEU A 19 10.57 -15.69 3.93
C LEU A 19 11.60 -14.85 4.69
N ASN A 20 12.63 -14.45 4.01
CA ASN A 20 13.65 -13.51 4.52
C ASN A 20 13.20 -12.05 4.29
N MET A 21 11.93 -11.85 4.03
CA MET A 21 11.28 -10.61 3.69
C MET A 21 11.44 -9.57 4.80
N LYS A 22 11.81 -8.36 4.43
CA LYS A 22 11.86 -7.23 5.35
C LYS A 22 10.44 -6.70 5.60
N THR A 23 9.92 -6.91 6.81
CA THR A 23 8.65 -6.29 7.23
C THR A 23 8.85 -4.79 7.47
N PRO A 24 7.83 -3.94 7.19
CA PRO A 24 7.92 -2.53 7.51
C PRO A 24 8.04 -2.31 9.03
N GLU A 25 8.90 -1.39 9.40
CA GLU A 25 9.04 -0.95 10.80
C GLU A 25 7.82 -0.11 11.22
N SER A 26 7.58 -0.01 12.52
CA SER A 26 6.59 0.93 13.04
C SER A 26 7.19 2.34 13.10
N PRO A 27 6.46 3.38 12.67
CA PRO A 27 6.89 4.76 12.88
C PRO A 27 7.14 5.07 14.37
N PRO A 28 8.06 5.99 14.70
CA PRO A 28 8.36 6.34 16.09
C PRO A 28 7.15 6.79 16.92
N ALA A 29 6.17 7.45 16.27
CA ALA A 29 4.94 7.94 16.90
C ALA A 29 3.70 7.10 16.53
N GLU A 30 3.86 5.79 16.38
CA GLU A 30 2.80 4.89 15.87
C GLU A 30 1.50 4.99 16.66
N ALA A 31 1.55 5.04 17.98
CA ALA A 31 0.34 5.15 18.80
C ALA A 31 -0.45 6.43 18.50
N ALA A 32 0.24 7.57 18.38
CA ALA A 32 -0.37 8.85 18.02
C ALA A 32 -0.92 8.83 16.59
N ARG A 33 -0.16 8.26 15.64
CA ARG A 33 -0.58 8.09 14.25
C ARG A 33 -1.88 7.27 14.15
N LEU A 34 -1.95 6.13 14.84
CA LEU A 34 -3.14 5.28 14.89
C LEU A 34 -4.32 6.00 15.54
N GLN A 35 -4.08 6.79 16.58
CA GLN A 35 -5.13 7.59 17.20
C GLN A 35 -5.71 8.61 16.20
N THR A 36 -4.86 9.32 15.46
CA THR A 36 -5.28 10.25 14.41
C THR A 36 -6.05 9.51 13.30
N LEU A 37 -5.55 8.38 12.81
CA LEU A 37 -6.24 7.58 11.80
C LEU A 37 -7.64 7.15 12.24
N ARG A 38 -7.78 6.67 13.49
CA ARG A 38 -9.06 6.26 14.06
C ARG A 38 -10.02 7.42 14.24
N ALA A 39 -9.51 8.59 14.61
CA ALA A 39 -10.31 9.82 14.76
C ALA A 39 -10.91 10.31 13.43
N LEU A 40 -10.32 9.95 12.29
CA LEU A 40 -10.88 10.27 10.97
C LEU A 40 -12.16 9.49 10.65
N ASN A 41 -12.46 8.42 11.38
CA ASN A 41 -13.62 7.54 11.17
C ASN A 41 -13.79 7.09 9.71
N ILE A 42 -12.69 6.82 9.02
CA ILE A 42 -12.67 6.47 7.60
C ILE A 42 -12.48 4.96 7.36
N LEU A 43 -11.87 4.24 8.32
CA LEU A 43 -11.68 2.80 8.22
C LEU A 43 -13.02 2.06 8.23
N ASP A 44 -13.12 1.00 7.41
CA ASP A 44 -14.30 0.14 7.29
C ASP A 44 -15.58 0.88 6.85
N THR A 45 -15.43 2.00 6.14
CA THR A 45 -16.52 2.80 5.60
C THR A 45 -16.78 2.45 4.12
N PRO A 46 -17.97 2.73 3.58
CA PRO A 46 -18.28 2.53 2.17
C PRO A 46 -17.34 3.31 1.25
N GLN A 47 -17.28 2.87 0.00
CA GLN A 47 -16.58 3.59 -1.06
C GLN A 47 -17.17 5.00 -1.23
N GLU A 48 -16.30 5.95 -1.58
CA GLU A 48 -16.68 7.34 -1.82
C GLU A 48 -16.08 7.83 -3.14
N GLU A 49 -16.89 8.47 -3.95
CA GLU A 49 -16.50 8.97 -5.28
C GLU A 49 -15.28 9.90 -5.24
N ARG A 50 -15.09 10.68 -4.18
CA ARG A 50 -13.92 11.56 -4.04
C ARG A 50 -12.60 10.80 -4.02
N PHE A 51 -12.55 9.57 -3.49
CA PHE A 51 -11.38 8.70 -3.50
C PHE A 51 -11.30 7.85 -4.76
N ASP A 52 -12.44 7.33 -5.21
CA ASP A 52 -12.51 6.50 -6.42
C ASP A 52 -12.14 7.30 -7.67
N ARG A 53 -12.44 8.59 -7.70
CA ARG A 53 -11.99 9.49 -8.76
C ARG A 53 -10.47 9.59 -8.81
N LEU A 54 -9.80 9.70 -7.65
CA LEU A 54 -8.34 9.79 -7.57
C LEU A 54 -7.68 8.51 -8.11
N THR A 55 -8.14 7.34 -7.71
CA THR A 55 -7.61 6.07 -8.20
C THR A 55 -7.86 5.87 -9.69
N ARG A 56 -9.03 6.28 -10.22
CA ARG A 56 -9.29 6.26 -11.66
C ARG A 56 -8.37 7.20 -12.43
N MET A 57 -8.13 8.41 -11.91
CA MET A 57 -7.23 9.37 -12.53
C MET A 57 -5.80 8.85 -12.52
N ALA A 58 -5.31 8.37 -11.38
CA ALA A 58 -3.98 7.79 -11.25
C ALA A 58 -3.77 6.62 -12.22
N LYS A 59 -4.71 5.67 -12.25
CA LYS A 59 -4.65 4.54 -13.18
C LYS A 59 -4.53 4.97 -14.64
N ARG A 60 -5.33 5.95 -15.06
CA ARG A 60 -5.30 6.45 -16.46
C ARG A 60 -4.04 7.24 -16.77
N LEU A 61 -3.65 8.14 -15.87
CA LEU A 61 -2.49 9.03 -16.05
C LEU A 61 -1.20 8.24 -16.24
N PHE A 62 -0.99 7.21 -15.39
CA PHE A 62 0.22 6.40 -15.40
C PHE A 62 0.09 5.11 -16.21
N ASN A 63 -1.08 4.83 -16.77
CA ASN A 63 -1.36 3.59 -17.50
C ASN A 63 -0.90 2.34 -16.75
N VAL A 64 -1.34 2.22 -15.49
CA VAL A 64 -1.03 1.10 -14.59
C VAL A 64 -2.25 0.21 -14.38
N PRO A 65 -2.07 -1.10 -14.10
CA PRO A 65 -3.20 -1.99 -13.81
C PRO A 65 -3.84 -1.73 -12.44
N ILE A 66 -3.07 -1.22 -11.45
CA ILE A 66 -3.52 -1.09 -10.06
C ILE A 66 -3.28 0.35 -9.58
N ALA A 67 -4.30 0.92 -8.93
CA ALA A 67 -4.20 2.18 -8.20
C ALA A 67 -5.05 2.10 -6.92
N LEU A 68 -4.49 2.58 -5.79
CA LEU A 68 -5.10 2.45 -4.47
C LEU A 68 -5.02 3.77 -3.70
N VAL A 69 -6.06 4.06 -2.92
CA VAL A 69 -5.95 4.86 -1.70
C VAL A 69 -5.92 3.88 -0.54
N SER A 70 -4.74 3.68 0.02
CA SER A 70 -4.45 2.70 1.06
C SER A 70 -4.19 3.39 2.40
N LEU A 71 -4.85 2.93 3.45
CA LEU A 71 -4.66 3.39 4.82
C LEU A 71 -3.97 2.30 5.63
N VAL A 72 -2.91 2.68 6.35
CA VAL A 72 -2.09 1.74 7.12
C VAL A 72 -2.58 1.71 8.57
N ASP A 73 -3.36 0.69 8.89
CA ASP A 73 -3.85 0.39 10.24
C ASP A 73 -2.81 -0.42 11.03
N GLU A 74 -3.13 -0.80 12.26
CA GLU A 74 -2.22 -1.49 13.18
C GLU A 74 -1.63 -2.79 12.61
N ASN A 75 -2.50 -3.66 12.02
CA ASN A 75 -2.10 -4.97 11.52
C ASN A 75 -2.44 -5.21 10.03
N ARG A 76 -3.00 -4.22 9.36
CA ARG A 76 -3.44 -4.30 7.96
C ARG A 76 -3.20 -3.00 7.22
N GLN A 77 -3.14 -3.08 5.90
CA GLN A 77 -3.45 -1.95 5.04
C GLN A 77 -4.87 -2.16 4.49
N TRP A 78 -5.70 -1.16 4.66
CA TRP A 78 -7.09 -1.16 4.23
C TRP A 78 -7.28 -0.19 3.07
N PHE A 79 -8.02 -0.60 2.04
CA PHE A 79 -8.18 0.20 0.83
C PHE A 79 -9.46 1.00 0.86
N LYS A 80 -9.34 2.32 1.04
CA LYS A 80 -10.46 3.26 0.92
C LYS A 80 -10.96 3.35 -0.52
N SER A 81 -10.05 3.22 -1.48
CA SER A 81 -10.35 3.05 -2.90
C SER A 81 -9.37 2.06 -3.52
N CYS A 82 -9.87 1.19 -4.36
CA CYS A 82 -9.08 0.10 -4.95
C CYS A 82 -9.52 -0.17 -6.38
N ILE A 83 -8.58 -0.10 -7.31
CA ILE A 83 -8.76 -0.55 -8.69
C ILE A 83 -7.68 -1.58 -9.01
N GLY A 84 -8.09 -2.72 -9.55
CA GLY A 84 -7.19 -3.75 -10.07
C GLY A 84 -6.82 -4.86 -9.10
N LEU A 85 -7.31 -4.83 -7.84
CA LEU A 85 -7.17 -5.93 -6.88
C LEU A 85 -8.55 -6.45 -6.46
N PRO A 86 -8.71 -7.78 -6.23
CA PRO A 86 -9.98 -8.38 -5.82
C PRO A 86 -10.18 -8.40 -4.30
N VAL A 87 -9.40 -7.62 -3.54
CA VAL A 87 -9.41 -7.58 -2.07
C VAL A 87 -9.56 -6.15 -1.57
N SER A 88 -10.11 -6.00 -0.37
CA SER A 88 -10.29 -4.70 0.31
C SER A 88 -9.18 -4.38 1.32
N GLU A 89 -8.36 -5.35 1.67
CA GLU A 89 -7.25 -5.19 2.61
C GLU A 89 -6.21 -6.29 2.43
N THR A 90 -5.01 -6.05 2.92
CA THR A 90 -3.93 -7.03 3.03
C THR A 90 -3.21 -6.87 4.37
N PRO A 91 -2.48 -7.90 4.86
CA PRO A 91 -1.69 -7.77 6.07
C PRO A 91 -0.65 -6.64 5.94
N ARG A 92 -0.45 -5.89 7.02
CA ARG A 92 0.53 -4.81 7.08
C ARG A 92 1.95 -5.30 6.84
N ASP A 93 2.29 -6.48 7.32
CA ASP A 93 3.63 -7.06 7.23
C ASP A 93 4.19 -7.19 5.81
N ILE A 94 3.30 -7.38 4.82
CA ILE A 94 3.67 -7.49 3.40
C ILE A 94 3.44 -6.20 2.64
N SER A 95 3.01 -5.13 3.32
CA SER A 95 2.59 -3.90 2.65
C SER A 95 3.78 -3.05 2.20
N PHE A 96 3.75 -2.62 0.95
CA PHE A 96 4.63 -1.57 0.43
C PHE A 96 4.29 -0.21 1.09
N CYS A 97 3.01 0.04 1.32
CA CYS A 97 2.54 1.26 1.97
C CYS A 97 3.04 1.40 3.41
N GLY A 98 3.24 0.29 4.12
CA GLY A 98 3.85 0.28 5.44
C GLY A 98 5.29 0.81 5.44
N HIS A 99 6.04 0.53 4.37
CA HIS A 99 7.37 1.13 4.16
C HIS A 99 7.27 2.59 3.73
N ALA A 100 6.31 2.92 2.86
CA ALA A 100 6.14 4.27 2.32
C ALA A 100 5.85 5.32 3.39
N ILE A 101 5.09 4.98 4.44
CA ILE A 101 4.75 5.91 5.52
C ILE A 101 5.91 6.21 6.48
N LEU A 102 7.05 5.55 6.33
CA LEU A 102 8.26 5.82 7.14
C LEU A 102 9.07 7.00 6.58
N GLY A 103 8.93 7.31 5.30
CA GLY A 103 9.63 8.39 4.63
C GLY A 103 8.76 9.63 4.44
N GLU A 104 9.36 10.73 4.05
CA GLU A 104 8.66 12.00 3.83
C GLU A 104 8.23 12.25 2.38
N GLY A 105 8.89 11.60 1.43
CA GLY A 105 8.64 11.75 0.01
C GLY A 105 7.87 10.58 -0.61
N ILE A 106 7.70 10.63 -1.92
CA ILE A 106 7.16 9.51 -2.68
C ILE A 106 8.11 8.32 -2.55
N PHE A 107 7.56 7.17 -2.15
CA PHE A 107 8.30 5.92 -2.04
C PHE A 107 8.21 5.17 -3.37
N ILE A 108 9.37 4.91 -3.99
CA ILE A 108 9.46 4.32 -5.33
C ILE A 108 10.25 3.03 -5.28
N ILE A 109 9.69 1.98 -5.88
CA ILE A 109 10.34 0.70 -6.15
C ILE A 109 10.24 0.46 -7.66
N PRO A 110 11.32 0.69 -8.43
CA PRO A 110 11.32 0.50 -9.88
C PRO A 110 11.12 -0.95 -10.31
N ASP A 111 11.73 -1.89 -9.57
CA ASP A 111 11.56 -3.33 -9.76
C ASP A 111 11.64 -4.06 -8.42
N ALA A 112 10.49 -4.47 -7.92
CA ALA A 112 10.38 -5.14 -6.62
C ALA A 112 11.06 -6.53 -6.61
N ALA A 113 11.18 -7.20 -7.75
CA ALA A 113 11.86 -8.48 -7.84
C ALA A 113 13.39 -8.35 -7.72
N ALA A 114 13.94 -7.17 -8.00
CA ALA A 114 15.35 -6.84 -7.85
C ALA A 114 15.68 -6.11 -6.52
N ASP A 115 14.66 -5.74 -5.74
CA ASP A 115 14.83 -5.02 -4.47
C ASP A 115 15.00 -6.01 -3.31
N GLU A 116 16.08 -5.86 -2.56
CA GLU A 116 16.42 -6.76 -1.43
C GLU A 116 15.33 -6.80 -0.33
N ARG A 117 14.50 -5.76 -0.23
CA ARG A 117 13.41 -5.68 0.75
C ARG A 117 12.17 -6.45 0.33
N PHE A 118 11.97 -6.64 -1.00
CA PHE A 118 10.70 -7.08 -1.56
C PHE A 118 10.78 -8.32 -2.45
N HIS A 119 11.97 -8.75 -2.89
CA HIS A 119 12.11 -9.82 -3.89
C HIS A 119 11.39 -11.12 -3.53
N ASP A 120 11.25 -11.44 -2.24
CA ASP A 120 10.56 -12.64 -1.73
C ASP A 120 9.20 -12.33 -1.08
N ASN A 121 8.71 -11.08 -1.22
CA ASN A 121 7.40 -10.67 -0.73
C ASN A 121 6.28 -11.45 -1.45
N PRO A 122 5.26 -11.96 -0.74
CA PRO A 122 4.15 -12.70 -1.34
C PRO A 122 3.44 -11.98 -2.49
N LEU A 123 3.34 -10.65 -2.45
CA LEU A 123 2.74 -9.84 -3.50
C LEU A 123 3.64 -9.69 -4.74
N VAL A 124 4.91 -10.06 -4.63
CA VAL A 124 5.90 -10.05 -5.72
C VAL A 124 6.03 -11.44 -6.35
N VAL A 125 6.10 -12.49 -5.52
CA VAL A 125 6.30 -13.87 -6.01
C VAL A 125 5.00 -14.56 -6.44
N ASN A 126 3.85 -14.08 -5.94
CA ASN A 126 2.51 -14.53 -6.31
C ASN A 126 1.69 -13.36 -6.86
N ASP A 127 0.43 -13.62 -7.22
CA ASP A 127 -0.48 -12.55 -7.63
C ASP A 127 -0.54 -11.42 -6.58
N PRO A 128 -0.49 -10.17 -7.02
CA PRO A 128 -0.55 -9.64 -8.40
C PRO A 128 0.80 -9.53 -9.13
N ASN A 129 1.87 -10.18 -8.65
CA ASN A 129 3.21 -10.15 -9.25
C ASN A 129 3.76 -8.73 -9.36
N ILE A 130 3.75 -7.98 -8.27
CA ILE A 130 4.23 -6.59 -8.24
C ILE A 130 5.68 -6.52 -8.72
N ARG A 131 5.94 -5.57 -9.65
CA ARG A 131 7.28 -5.20 -10.09
C ARG A 131 7.57 -3.74 -9.79
N PHE A 132 6.63 -2.86 -10.08
CA PHE A 132 6.73 -1.43 -9.84
C PHE A 132 5.75 -0.98 -8.77
N TYR A 133 6.21 -0.09 -7.90
CA TYR A 133 5.39 0.60 -6.91
C TYR A 133 5.82 2.06 -6.80
N ALA A 134 4.88 2.98 -6.78
CA ALA A 134 5.09 4.35 -6.35
C ALA A 134 3.94 4.79 -5.44
N GLY A 135 4.26 5.24 -4.24
CA GLY A 135 3.29 5.66 -3.23
C GLY A 135 3.58 7.06 -2.70
N CYS A 136 2.61 7.96 -2.87
CA CYS A 136 2.63 9.30 -2.31
C CYS A 136 1.96 9.26 -0.92
N PRO A 137 2.68 9.58 0.17
CA PRO A 137 2.10 9.56 1.51
C PRO A 137 0.94 10.54 1.66
N LEU A 138 -0.14 10.07 2.29
CA LEU A 138 -1.30 10.87 2.68
C LEU A 138 -1.14 11.31 4.14
N ARG A 139 -1.13 12.61 4.35
CA ARG A 139 -0.90 13.20 5.68
C ARG A 139 -2.17 13.82 6.25
N ALA A 140 -2.39 13.59 7.53
CA ALA A 140 -3.38 14.32 8.30
C ALA A 140 -2.89 15.75 8.61
N LEU A 141 -3.76 16.61 9.13
CA LEU A 141 -3.44 18.00 9.44
C LEU A 141 -2.32 18.13 10.49
N ASP A 142 -2.18 17.15 11.38
CA ASP A 142 -1.10 17.09 12.38
C ASP A 142 0.23 16.57 11.82
N GLY A 143 0.29 16.28 10.51
CA GLY A 143 1.46 15.76 9.81
C GLY A 143 1.61 14.23 9.87
N ALA A 144 0.77 13.52 10.62
CA ALA A 144 0.82 12.07 10.72
C ALA A 144 0.50 11.41 9.37
N GLN A 145 1.31 10.43 8.98
CA GLN A 145 1.15 9.72 7.71
C GLN A 145 0.15 8.58 7.86
N MET A 146 -1.00 8.71 7.21
CA MET A 146 -2.12 7.77 7.34
C MET A 146 -2.02 6.58 6.39
N GLY A 147 -1.39 6.77 5.24
CA GLY A 147 -1.31 5.80 4.17
C GLY A 147 -0.76 6.42 2.90
N THR A 148 -1.16 5.92 1.75
CA THR A 148 -0.66 6.37 0.45
C THR A 148 -1.76 6.43 -0.61
N LEU A 149 -1.61 7.36 -1.55
CA LEU A 149 -2.11 7.19 -2.92
C LEU A 149 -1.00 6.47 -3.68
N CYS A 150 -1.24 5.25 -4.14
CA CYS A 150 -0.21 4.48 -4.83
C CYS A 150 -0.65 3.90 -6.16
N ILE A 151 0.33 3.73 -7.03
CA ILE A 151 0.23 3.08 -8.33
C ILE A 151 1.16 1.89 -8.38
N ILE A 152 0.71 0.81 -9.01
CA ILE A 152 1.40 -0.48 -9.01
C ILE A 152 1.31 -1.08 -10.42
N ASP A 153 2.42 -1.66 -10.88
CA ASP A 153 2.47 -2.42 -12.12
C ASP A 153 3.14 -3.78 -11.92
N ASN A 154 2.76 -4.74 -12.75
CA ASN A 154 3.41 -6.05 -12.87
C ASN A 154 4.61 -6.05 -13.82
N LYS A 155 5.05 -4.88 -14.26
CA LYS A 155 6.27 -4.65 -15.06
C LYS A 155 7.13 -3.62 -14.35
N PRO A 156 8.47 -3.75 -14.41
CA PRO A 156 9.38 -2.70 -13.94
C PRO A 156 9.13 -1.39 -14.70
N ARG A 157 9.33 -0.26 -14.00
CA ARG A 157 9.20 1.08 -14.57
C ARG A 157 10.27 2.01 -14.04
N ASP A 158 10.75 2.88 -14.92
CA ASP A 158 11.41 4.11 -14.52
C ASP A 158 10.36 5.16 -14.16
N PHE A 159 10.64 5.94 -13.13
CA PHE A 159 9.72 6.97 -12.64
C PHE A 159 10.47 8.28 -12.49
N GLY A 160 10.26 9.17 -13.47
CA GLY A 160 11.01 10.40 -13.60
C GLY A 160 10.42 11.58 -12.83
N VAL A 161 11.05 12.74 -12.94
CA VAL A 161 10.66 13.97 -12.25
C VAL A 161 9.24 14.43 -12.63
N HIS A 162 8.85 14.26 -13.90
CA HIS A 162 7.49 14.57 -14.35
C HIS A 162 6.45 13.66 -13.71
N ASP A 163 6.75 12.36 -13.59
CA ASP A 163 5.85 11.39 -12.96
C ASP A 163 5.68 11.69 -11.46
N LEU A 164 6.78 12.06 -10.79
CA LEU A 164 6.76 12.49 -9.39
C LEU A 164 5.85 13.69 -9.18
N GLY A 165 5.98 14.72 -10.03
CA GLY A 165 5.12 15.90 -10.01
C GLY A 165 3.65 15.52 -10.20
N ALA A 166 3.36 14.75 -11.25
CA ALA A 166 2.01 14.33 -11.57
C ALA A 166 1.34 13.49 -10.46
N LEU A 167 2.10 12.62 -9.77
CA LEU A 167 1.56 11.84 -8.64
C LEU A 167 1.30 12.71 -7.40
N LYS A 168 2.10 13.75 -7.18
CA LYS A 168 1.88 14.72 -6.09
C LYS A 168 0.67 15.61 -6.31
N ASP A 169 0.34 15.90 -7.57
CA ASP A 169 -0.74 16.82 -7.95
C ASP A 169 -2.12 16.16 -7.88
N LEU A 170 -2.18 14.84 -7.74
CA LEU A 170 -3.42 14.08 -7.50
C LEU A 170 -3.85 14.14 -6.05
#